data_7ef39782833d4ab33dde246778c7dbdc
#
_entry.id   7ef39782833d4ab33dde246778c7dbdc
#
_cell.length_a   1.000
_cell.length_b   1.000
_cell.length_c   1.000
_cell.angle_alpha   90.00
_cell.angle_beta   90.00
_cell.angle_gamma   90.00
#
_symmetry.space_group_name_H-M   'P 1'
#
loop_
_entity.id
_entity.type
_entity.pdbx_description
1 polymer ?
#
loop_
_entity_poly.entity_id
_entity_poly.type
_entity_poly.pdbx_seq_one_letter_code
_entity_poly.pdbx_strand_id
1 'polypeptide(L)'
;VEKQKDFSDVPKWKQTVSLIVLILVILAMIFEKQIGVSIEISACIGAIILVLVGVLSEKEALASIDLKVVFLFGGSLTLAKALDTTGAGELIADKIVGLLGADPNPIVLLLVIFIVTCALTNFMSNTATTALMIPIAVSLANNLGADPRAVVIATVIAGSCAYATPIGMPANTMVVGLGGYKFKDYVKSGLPLILVSFVICMILLPVLFPFYP
;
A
#
# COMPACT_ATOMS: atom_id res chain seq x y z
N VAL A 1 -22.97 -8.32 7.31
CA VAL A 1 -22.12 -9.52 7.38
C VAL A 1 -22.76 -10.53 6.45
N GLU A 2 -22.15 -10.77 5.29
CA GLU A 2 -22.57 -11.87 4.41
C GLU A 2 -22.46 -13.16 5.22
N LYS A 3 -23.54 -13.98 5.20
CA LYS A 3 -23.49 -15.30 5.83
C LYS A 3 -22.30 -16.05 5.24
N GLN A 4 -21.39 -16.50 6.10
CA GLN A 4 -20.31 -17.39 5.70
C GLN A 4 -20.93 -18.57 4.93
N LYS A 5 -20.53 -18.73 3.65
CA LYS A 5 -20.97 -19.89 2.86
C LYS A 5 -20.48 -21.14 3.57
N ASP A 6 -21.38 -22.05 3.86
CA ASP A 6 -21.02 -23.36 4.38
C ASP A 6 -20.39 -24.18 3.24
N PHE A 7 -19.14 -24.57 3.41
CA PHE A 7 -18.38 -25.36 2.44
C PHE A 7 -18.27 -26.82 2.82
N SER A 8 -19.05 -27.27 3.81
CA SER A 8 -19.06 -28.68 4.26
C SER A 8 -19.43 -29.68 3.17
N ASP A 9 -20.23 -29.24 2.17
CA ASP A 9 -20.68 -30.05 1.05
C ASP A 9 -19.71 -30.12 -0.14
N VAL A 10 -18.57 -29.40 -0.05
CA VAL A 10 -17.58 -29.41 -1.15
C VAL A 10 -16.79 -30.71 -1.14
N PRO A 11 -16.74 -31.47 -2.25
CA PRO A 11 -15.99 -32.71 -2.34
C PRO A 11 -14.52 -32.54 -1.96
N LYS A 12 -13.99 -33.46 -1.17
CA LYS A 12 -12.59 -33.39 -0.66
C LYS A 12 -11.54 -33.22 -1.76
N TRP A 13 -11.75 -33.84 -2.94
CA TRP A 13 -10.82 -33.69 -4.06
C TRP A 13 -10.72 -32.25 -4.57
N LYS A 14 -11.85 -31.51 -4.61
CA LYS A 14 -11.85 -30.09 -5.00
C LYS A 14 -11.09 -29.24 -3.99
N GLN A 15 -11.24 -29.50 -2.69
CA GLN A 15 -10.49 -28.81 -1.64
C GLN A 15 -8.99 -29.09 -1.76
N THR A 16 -8.61 -30.37 -1.99
CA THR A 16 -7.20 -30.75 -2.14
C THR A 16 -6.58 -30.11 -3.38
N VAL A 17 -7.26 -30.15 -4.53
CA VAL A 17 -6.76 -29.52 -5.76
C VAL A 17 -6.64 -28.01 -5.60
N SER A 18 -7.62 -27.35 -4.98
CA SER A 18 -7.54 -25.91 -4.68
C SER A 18 -6.32 -25.56 -3.82
N LEU A 19 -6.06 -26.36 -2.80
CA LEU A 19 -4.90 -26.15 -1.93
C LEU A 19 -3.56 -26.35 -2.67
N ILE A 20 -3.47 -27.40 -3.50
CA ILE A 20 -2.28 -27.66 -4.30
C ILE A 20 -2.04 -26.52 -5.28
N VAL A 21 -3.06 -26.09 -6.01
CA VAL A 21 -2.93 -24.98 -6.96
C VAL A 21 -2.53 -23.69 -6.24
N LEU A 22 -3.13 -23.39 -5.08
CA LEU A 22 -2.75 -22.23 -4.27
C LEU A 22 -1.28 -22.27 -3.88
N ILE A 23 -0.78 -23.40 -3.38
CA ILE A 23 0.63 -23.57 -3.01
C ILE A 23 1.54 -23.38 -4.22
N LEU A 24 1.20 -23.98 -5.37
CA LEU A 24 1.98 -23.86 -6.59
C LEU A 24 2.03 -22.40 -7.09
N VAL A 25 0.91 -21.69 -7.04
CA VAL A 25 0.85 -20.26 -7.40
C VAL A 25 1.73 -19.42 -6.46
N ILE A 26 1.65 -19.64 -5.15
CA ILE A 26 2.49 -18.93 -4.17
C ILE A 26 3.98 -19.22 -4.45
N LEU A 27 4.34 -20.48 -4.69
CA LEU A 27 5.72 -20.83 -5.06
C LEU A 27 6.16 -20.15 -6.36
N ALA A 28 5.31 -20.13 -7.39
CA ALA A 28 5.59 -19.45 -8.64
C ALA A 28 5.81 -17.95 -8.43
N MET A 29 5.02 -17.30 -7.56
CA MET A 29 5.19 -15.89 -7.20
C MET A 29 6.51 -15.65 -6.45
N ILE A 30 6.89 -16.53 -5.51
CA ILE A 30 8.16 -16.42 -4.77
C ILE A 30 9.36 -16.54 -5.73
N PHE A 31 9.28 -17.43 -6.69
CA PHE A 31 10.33 -17.70 -7.68
C PHE A 31 10.13 -16.93 -8.98
N GLU A 32 9.42 -15.80 -8.96
CA GLU A 32 9.14 -14.96 -10.15
C GLU A 32 10.38 -14.68 -10.98
N LYS A 33 11.48 -14.27 -10.34
CA LYS A 33 12.74 -13.93 -11.02
C LYS A 33 13.41 -15.13 -11.69
N GLN A 34 13.27 -16.34 -11.14
CA GLN A 34 13.85 -17.57 -11.66
C GLN A 34 13.01 -18.16 -12.79
N ILE A 35 11.67 -18.07 -12.67
CA ILE A 35 10.71 -18.62 -13.62
C ILE A 35 10.48 -17.65 -14.79
N GLY A 36 10.69 -16.34 -14.57
CA GLY A 36 10.45 -15.31 -15.58
C GLY A 36 8.97 -15.01 -15.86
N VAL A 37 8.09 -15.42 -14.95
CA VAL A 37 6.62 -15.21 -15.04
C VAL A 37 6.20 -14.25 -13.94
N SER A 38 5.53 -13.15 -14.30
CA SER A 38 5.11 -12.15 -13.31
C SER A 38 4.05 -12.70 -12.34
N ILE A 39 3.95 -12.06 -11.17
CA ILE A 39 3.01 -12.43 -10.11
C ILE A 39 1.57 -12.49 -10.64
N GLU A 40 1.18 -11.49 -11.46
CA GLU A 40 -0.16 -11.39 -12.01
C GLU A 40 -0.48 -12.55 -12.97
N ILE A 41 0.48 -12.89 -13.83
CA ILE A 41 0.33 -14.01 -14.78
C ILE A 41 0.23 -15.32 -14.01
N SER A 42 1.06 -15.54 -12.98
CA SER A 42 1.03 -16.72 -12.13
C SER A 42 -0.33 -16.89 -11.45
N ALA A 43 -0.91 -15.80 -10.94
CA ALA A 43 -2.25 -15.81 -10.35
C ALA A 43 -3.34 -16.17 -11.38
N CYS A 44 -3.29 -15.56 -12.59
CA CYS A 44 -4.22 -15.85 -13.67
C CYS A 44 -4.15 -17.31 -14.11
N ILE A 45 -2.94 -17.86 -14.28
CA ILE A 45 -2.75 -19.28 -14.64
C ILE A 45 -3.37 -20.18 -13.57
N GLY A 46 -3.14 -19.90 -12.29
CA GLY A 46 -3.75 -20.66 -11.20
C GLY A 46 -5.27 -20.66 -11.23
N ALA A 47 -5.88 -19.49 -11.46
CA ALA A 47 -7.32 -19.37 -11.60
C ALA A 47 -7.86 -20.17 -12.80
N ILE A 48 -7.20 -20.11 -13.95
CA ILE A 48 -7.57 -20.86 -15.15
C ILE A 48 -7.46 -22.38 -14.91
N ILE A 49 -6.41 -22.84 -14.23
CA ILE A 49 -6.25 -24.27 -13.89
C ILE A 49 -7.43 -24.77 -13.06
N LEU A 50 -7.91 -24.01 -12.07
CA LEU A 50 -9.07 -24.40 -11.26
C LEU A 50 -10.35 -24.59 -12.08
N VAL A 51 -10.53 -23.79 -13.14
CA VAL A 51 -11.66 -23.93 -14.07
C VAL A 51 -11.47 -25.15 -14.99
N LEU A 52 -10.28 -25.31 -15.57
CA LEU A 52 -9.99 -26.41 -16.49
C LEU A 52 -10.08 -27.79 -15.83
N VAL A 53 -9.65 -27.89 -14.57
CA VAL A 53 -9.72 -29.14 -13.78
C VAL A 53 -11.15 -29.39 -13.25
N GLY A 54 -12.08 -28.44 -13.40
CA GLY A 54 -13.47 -28.57 -12.98
C GLY A 54 -13.69 -28.40 -11.47
N VAL A 55 -12.76 -27.75 -10.78
CA VAL A 55 -12.95 -27.33 -9.39
C VAL A 55 -14.03 -26.27 -9.30
N LEU A 56 -13.96 -25.28 -10.21
CA LEU A 56 -14.94 -24.23 -10.42
C LEU A 56 -15.52 -24.35 -11.82
N SER A 57 -16.80 -24.11 -11.97
CA SER A 57 -17.40 -23.87 -13.29
C SER A 57 -17.01 -22.46 -13.79
N GLU A 58 -17.01 -22.25 -15.10
CA GLU A 58 -16.80 -20.93 -15.71
C GLU A 58 -17.72 -19.87 -15.10
N LYS A 59 -19.00 -20.20 -14.92
CA LYS A 59 -20.00 -19.29 -14.35
C LYS A 59 -19.67 -18.91 -12.90
N GLU A 60 -19.21 -19.87 -12.09
CA GLU A 60 -18.80 -19.62 -10.70
C GLU A 60 -17.53 -18.77 -10.66
N ALA A 61 -16.55 -19.04 -11.53
CA ALA A 61 -15.32 -18.27 -11.61
C ALA A 61 -15.62 -16.81 -12.00
N LEU A 62 -16.43 -16.56 -13.04
CA LEU A 62 -16.83 -15.22 -13.45
C LEU A 62 -17.66 -14.51 -12.37
N ALA A 63 -18.56 -15.22 -11.69
CA ALA A 63 -19.36 -14.65 -10.60
C ALA A 63 -18.52 -14.29 -9.35
N SER A 64 -17.33 -14.88 -9.23
CA SER A 64 -16.40 -14.57 -8.13
C SER A 64 -15.60 -13.29 -8.35
N ILE A 65 -15.63 -12.72 -9.56
CA ILE A 65 -14.97 -11.45 -9.88
C ILE A 65 -15.85 -10.30 -9.36
N ASP A 66 -15.39 -9.61 -8.31
CA ASP A 66 -16.06 -8.38 -7.85
C ASP A 66 -15.67 -7.19 -8.74
N LEU A 67 -16.49 -6.89 -9.74
CA LEU A 67 -16.28 -5.76 -10.64
C LEU A 67 -16.21 -4.42 -9.91
N LYS A 68 -16.87 -4.26 -8.76
CA LYS A 68 -16.79 -3.02 -7.98
C LYS A 68 -15.36 -2.81 -7.46
N VAL A 69 -14.73 -3.88 -6.96
CA VAL A 69 -13.32 -3.83 -6.53
C VAL A 69 -12.41 -3.51 -7.72
N VAL A 70 -12.61 -4.14 -8.87
CA VAL A 70 -11.80 -3.88 -10.09
C VAL A 70 -11.91 -2.43 -10.53
N PHE A 71 -13.12 -1.87 -10.61
CA PHE A 71 -13.32 -0.46 -11.01
C PHE A 71 -12.83 0.53 -9.95
N LEU A 72 -13.04 0.24 -8.67
CA LEU A 72 -12.53 1.08 -7.59
C LEU A 72 -10.99 1.13 -7.62
N PHE A 73 -10.36 -0.02 -7.79
CA PHE A 73 -8.91 -0.12 -7.87
C PHE A 73 -8.35 0.59 -9.12
N GLY A 74 -8.92 0.32 -10.30
CA GLY A 74 -8.51 0.99 -11.54
C GLY A 74 -8.68 2.50 -11.48
N GLY A 75 -9.80 2.99 -10.94
CA GLY A 75 -10.05 4.42 -10.72
C GLY A 75 -9.06 5.05 -9.74
N SER A 76 -8.73 4.35 -8.64
CA SER A 76 -7.73 4.81 -7.66
C SER A 76 -6.34 4.94 -8.28
N LEU A 77 -5.92 3.95 -9.08
CA LEU A 77 -4.65 4.00 -9.81
C LEU A 77 -4.61 5.16 -10.81
N THR A 78 -5.71 5.40 -11.51
CA THR A 78 -5.82 6.51 -12.47
C THR A 78 -5.72 7.86 -11.76
N LEU A 79 -6.38 8.03 -10.61
CA LEU A 79 -6.29 9.24 -9.78
C LEU A 79 -4.87 9.44 -9.25
N ALA A 80 -4.23 8.39 -8.72
CA ALA A 80 -2.84 8.45 -8.26
C ALA A 80 -1.90 8.85 -9.41
N LYS A 81 -2.09 8.27 -10.60
CA LYS A 81 -1.30 8.64 -11.79
C LYS A 81 -1.56 10.08 -12.24
N ALA A 82 -2.79 10.57 -12.15
CA ALA A 82 -3.12 11.97 -12.46
C ALA A 82 -2.41 12.94 -11.50
N LEU A 83 -2.42 12.66 -10.17
CA LEU A 83 -1.69 13.48 -9.19
C LEU A 83 -0.18 13.52 -9.47
N ASP A 84 0.40 12.38 -9.86
CA ASP A 84 1.80 12.24 -10.23
C ASP A 84 2.12 13.00 -11.53
N THR A 85 1.35 12.76 -12.62
CA THR A 85 1.62 13.35 -13.93
C THR A 85 1.31 14.84 -14.03
N THR A 86 0.39 15.36 -13.23
CA THR A 86 0.04 16.78 -13.21
C THR A 86 0.96 17.61 -12.31
N GLY A 87 1.83 16.99 -11.53
CA GLY A 87 2.63 17.67 -10.51
C GLY A 87 1.83 18.19 -9.32
N ALA A 88 0.54 17.83 -9.21
CA ALA A 88 -0.30 18.31 -8.10
C ALA A 88 0.20 17.79 -6.75
N GLY A 89 0.73 16.56 -6.70
CA GLY A 89 1.36 16.01 -5.51
C GLY A 89 2.58 16.81 -5.05
N GLU A 90 3.44 17.22 -6.01
CA GLU A 90 4.62 18.04 -5.78
C GLU A 90 4.25 19.43 -5.25
N LEU A 91 3.27 20.10 -5.89
CA LEU A 91 2.77 21.39 -5.45
C LEU A 91 2.22 21.36 -4.01
N ILE A 92 1.54 20.28 -3.62
CA ILE A 92 1.03 20.11 -2.27
C ILE A 92 2.20 19.93 -1.28
N ALA A 93 3.18 19.10 -1.63
CA ALA A 93 4.36 18.85 -0.81
C ALA A 93 5.17 20.14 -0.60
N ASP A 94 5.48 20.88 -1.68
CA ASP A 94 6.24 22.12 -1.63
C ASP A 94 5.56 23.21 -0.76
N LYS A 95 4.24 23.36 -0.90
CA LYS A 95 3.50 24.31 -0.08
C LYS A 95 3.55 23.96 1.40
N ILE A 96 3.41 22.69 1.75
CA ILE A 96 3.42 22.28 3.15
C ILE A 96 4.82 22.43 3.75
N VAL A 97 5.84 22.07 2.98
CA VAL A 97 7.24 22.24 3.39
C VAL A 97 7.61 23.74 3.49
N GLY A 98 7.14 24.57 2.58
CA GLY A 98 7.33 26.02 2.63
C GLY A 98 6.75 26.71 3.87
N LEU A 99 5.80 26.08 4.55
CA LEU A 99 5.26 26.56 5.83
C LEU A 99 6.23 26.37 7.02
N LEU A 100 7.29 25.58 6.86
CA LEU A 100 8.27 25.32 7.92
C LEU A 100 9.22 26.50 8.21
N GLY A 101 9.30 27.48 7.32
CA GLY A 101 10.23 28.59 7.46
C GLY A 101 11.66 28.26 7.00
N ALA A 102 12.58 29.21 7.17
CA ALA A 102 13.94 29.14 6.61
C ALA A 102 14.89 28.18 7.36
N ASP A 103 14.67 27.96 8.66
CA ASP A 103 15.53 27.12 9.52
C ASP A 103 14.71 26.25 10.49
N PRO A 104 14.00 25.22 10.01
CA PRO A 104 13.26 24.35 10.90
C PRO A 104 14.18 23.44 11.71
N ASN A 105 13.83 23.21 12.98
CA ASN A 105 14.49 22.18 13.77
C ASN A 105 14.40 20.82 13.07
N PRO A 106 15.47 20.00 12.98
CA PRO A 106 15.44 18.70 12.31
C PRO A 106 14.34 17.74 12.78
N ILE A 107 13.95 17.82 14.06
CA ILE A 107 12.82 17.04 14.60
C ILE A 107 11.49 17.54 13.99
N VAL A 108 11.32 18.84 13.81
CA VAL A 108 10.14 19.43 13.16
C VAL A 108 10.11 19.04 11.67
N LEU A 109 11.27 19.04 11.01
CA LEU A 109 11.40 18.53 9.65
C LEU A 109 10.95 17.06 9.55
N LEU A 110 11.47 16.21 10.43
CA LEU A 110 11.11 14.78 10.49
C LEU A 110 9.59 14.61 10.67
N LEU A 111 8.99 15.35 11.61
CA LEU A 111 7.56 15.35 11.88
C LEU A 111 6.75 15.71 10.65
N VAL A 112 7.08 16.82 10.00
CA VAL A 112 6.31 17.32 8.85
C VAL A 112 6.48 16.42 7.66
N ILE A 113 7.68 15.94 7.35
CA ILE A 113 7.93 14.98 6.27
C ILE A 113 7.11 13.71 6.51
N PHE A 114 7.07 13.19 7.74
CA PHE A 114 6.26 12.00 8.05
C PHE A 114 4.76 12.26 7.80
N ILE A 115 4.21 13.36 8.34
CA ILE A 115 2.78 13.67 8.21
C ILE A 115 2.40 13.90 6.75
N VAL A 116 3.18 14.69 6.01
CA VAL A 116 2.91 14.99 4.59
C VAL A 116 2.96 13.70 3.75
N THR A 117 4.03 12.91 3.92
CA THR A 117 4.18 11.64 3.20
C THR A 117 3.02 10.69 3.51
N CYS A 118 2.64 10.57 4.79
CA CYS A 118 1.54 9.74 5.22
C CYS A 118 0.18 10.24 4.68
N ALA A 119 -0.04 11.54 4.63
CA ALA A 119 -1.24 12.11 4.02
C ALA A 119 -1.31 11.80 2.52
N LEU A 120 -0.22 12.03 1.79
CA LEU A 120 -0.15 11.78 0.34
C LEU A 120 -0.34 10.30 -0.01
N THR A 121 0.31 9.38 0.72
CA THR A 121 0.24 7.93 0.41
C THR A 121 -1.16 7.34 0.59
N ASN A 122 -2.03 7.99 1.35
CA ASN A 122 -3.44 7.58 1.46
C ASN A 122 -4.28 7.92 0.22
N PHE A 123 -3.75 8.71 -0.73
CA PHE A 123 -4.42 9.11 -1.98
C PHE A 123 -3.58 8.79 -3.22
N MET A 124 -2.27 8.61 -3.06
CA MET A 124 -1.33 8.26 -4.13
C MET A 124 -0.76 6.86 -3.87
N SER A 125 -0.12 6.25 -4.89
CA SER A 125 0.59 4.99 -4.65
C SER A 125 1.78 5.19 -3.72
N ASN A 126 2.07 4.19 -2.87
CA ASN A 126 3.19 4.21 -1.93
C ASN A 126 4.53 4.51 -2.64
N THR A 127 4.73 3.88 -3.80
CA THR A 127 5.94 4.06 -4.60
C THR A 127 6.08 5.49 -5.13
N ALA A 128 5.01 6.05 -5.72
CA ALA A 128 5.03 7.41 -6.25
C ALA A 128 5.22 8.44 -5.13
N THR A 129 4.51 8.28 -4.01
CA THR A 129 4.67 9.15 -2.84
C THR A 129 6.10 9.12 -2.29
N THR A 130 6.67 7.93 -2.13
CA THR A 130 8.04 7.78 -1.63
C THR A 130 9.06 8.36 -2.60
N ALA A 131 8.93 8.09 -3.90
CA ALA A 131 9.80 8.62 -4.93
C ALA A 131 9.77 10.15 -5.01
N LEU A 132 8.59 10.75 -4.80
CA LEU A 132 8.40 12.21 -4.75
C LEU A 132 9.05 12.82 -3.49
N MET A 133 8.79 12.21 -2.33
CA MET A 133 9.15 12.82 -1.04
C MET A 133 10.61 12.62 -0.64
N ILE A 134 11.29 11.56 -1.10
CA ILE A 134 12.71 11.32 -0.76
C ILE A 134 13.61 12.47 -1.21
N PRO A 135 13.61 12.94 -2.48
CA PRO A 135 14.44 14.06 -2.90
C PRO A 135 14.18 15.34 -2.10
N ILE A 136 12.91 15.62 -1.79
CA ILE A 136 12.51 16.78 -0.98
C ILE A 136 13.08 16.65 0.43
N ALA A 137 12.89 15.50 1.08
CA ALA A 137 13.39 15.22 2.42
C ALA A 137 14.92 15.35 2.52
N VAL A 138 15.64 14.79 1.54
CA VAL A 138 17.10 14.88 1.44
C VAL A 138 17.56 16.32 1.25
N SER A 139 16.95 17.06 0.32
CA SER A 139 17.31 18.46 0.06
C SER A 139 17.15 19.33 1.31
N LEU A 140 16.03 19.15 2.03
CA LEU A 140 15.76 19.93 3.25
C LEU A 140 16.71 19.57 4.39
N ALA A 141 17.01 18.29 4.60
CA ALA A 141 17.97 17.85 5.60
C ALA A 141 19.36 18.43 5.31
N ASN A 142 19.79 18.37 4.04
CA ASN A 142 21.10 18.94 3.63
C ASN A 142 21.15 20.46 3.81
N ASN A 143 20.07 21.19 3.54
CA ASN A 143 20.00 22.64 3.77
C ASN A 143 20.16 23.02 5.24
N LEU A 144 19.74 22.12 6.15
CA LEU A 144 19.94 22.28 7.60
C LEU A 144 21.31 21.79 8.09
N GLY A 145 22.16 21.25 7.20
CA GLY A 145 23.41 20.58 7.59
C GLY A 145 23.17 19.31 8.42
N ALA A 146 21.97 18.72 8.34
CA ALA A 146 21.59 17.53 9.08
C ALA A 146 21.76 16.26 8.22
N ASP A 147 22.09 15.15 8.88
CA ASP A 147 22.15 13.84 8.21
C ASP A 147 20.75 13.44 7.69
N PRO A 148 20.60 13.17 6.39
CA PRO A 148 19.30 12.88 5.80
C PRO A 148 18.76 11.48 6.13
N ARG A 149 19.55 10.58 6.71
CA ARG A 149 19.17 9.17 6.95
C ARG A 149 17.86 9.05 7.73
N ALA A 150 17.70 9.80 8.81
CA ALA A 150 16.49 9.74 9.64
C ALA A 150 15.24 10.13 8.84
N VAL A 151 15.30 11.24 8.08
CA VAL A 151 14.16 11.71 7.29
C VAL A 151 13.85 10.82 6.08
N VAL A 152 14.88 10.23 5.46
CA VAL A 152 14.70 9.28 4.36
C VAL A 152 13.99 8.00 4.84
N ILE A 153 14.44 7.45 5.97
CA ILE A 153 13.81 6.25 6.56
C ILE A 153 12.37 6.57 6.99
N ALA A 154 12.14 7.75 7.62
CA ALA A 154 10.79 8.20 7.95
C ALA A 154 9.89 8.31 6.72
N THR A 155 10.41 8.83 5.61
CA THR A 155 9.69 8.94 4.33
C THR A 155 9.29 7.56 3.80
N VAL A 156 10.17 6.58 3.84
CA VAL A 156 9.87 5.20 3.39
C VAL A 156 8.79 4.56 4.27
N ILE A 157 8.90 4.69 5.59
CA ILE A 157 7.91 4.16 6.53
C ILE A 157 6.57 4.86 6.36
N ALA A 158 6.55 6.19 6.33
CA ALA A 158 5.34 6.99 6.14
C ALA A 158 4.68 6.72 4.79
N GLY A 159 5.47 6.57 3.72
CA GLY A 159 5.00 6.20 2.39
C GLY A 159 4.32 4.83 2.34
N SER A 160 4.62 3.96 3.30
CA SER A 160 3.97 2.66 3.46
C SER A 160 2.73 2.70 4.39
N CYS A 161 2.46 3.82 5.07
CA CYS A 161 1.35 3.98 6.03
C CYS A 161 0.01 4.31 5.35
N ALA A 162 -0.36 3.62 4.28
CA ALA A 162 -1.60 3.81 3.54
C ALA A 162 -2.79 3.06 4.18
N TYR A 163 -2.96 3.18 5.51
CA TYR A 163 -3.93 2.39 6.27
C TYR A 163 -5.28 3.09 6.47
N ALA A 164 -5.32 4.42 6.36
CA ALA A 164 -6.51 5.20 6.73
C ALA A 164 -7.56 5.28 5.63
N THR A 165 -7.27 4.79 4.43
CA THR A 165 -8.21 4.80 3.32
C THR A 165 -8.29 3.44 2.61
N PRO A 166 -9.44 3.09 2.04
CA PRO A 166 -9.56 1.89 1.21
C PRO A 166 -8.85 2.01 -0.14
N ILE A 167 -8.49 3.23 -0.56
CA ILE A 167 -7.88 3.52 -1.86
C ILE A 167 -6.36 3.68 -1.79
N GLY A 168 -5.79 3.80 -0.58
CA GLY A 168 -4.36 4.05 -0.40
C GLY A 168 -3.46 2.91 -0.89
N MET A 169 -3.96 1.67 -0.87
CA MET A 169 -3.23 0.51 -1.39
C MET A 169 -4.19 -0.57 -1.93
N PRO A 170 -3.74 -1.37 -2.93
CA PRO A 170 -4.55 -2.42 -3.54
C PRO A 170 -5.16 -3.42 -2.54
N ALA A 171 -4.38 -3.83 -1.55
CA ALA A 171 -4.83 -4.77 -0.52
C ALA A 171 -6.04 -4.24 0.26
N ASN A 172 -6.06 -2.96 0.59
CA ASN A 172 -7.20 -2.33 1.27
C ASN A 172 -8.45 -2.41 0.39
N THR A 173 -8.32 -2.06 -0.90
CA THR A 173 -9.44 -2.10 -1.86
C THR A 173 -10.02 -3.50 -2.01
N MET A 174 -9.18 -4.52 -2.06
CA MET A 174 -9.61 -5.93 -2.21
C MET A 174 -10.47 -6.42 -1.05
N VAL A 175 -10.17 -6.00 0.19
CA VAL A 175 -10.91 -6.46 1.36
C VAL A 175 -12.18 -5.65 1.64
N VAL A 176 -12.41 -4.52 0.97
CA VAL A 176 -13.64 -3.70 1.12
C VAL A 176 -14.90 -4.53 0.88
N GLY A 177 -14.97 -5.20 -0.26
CA GLY A 177 -16.13 -6.00 -0.65
C GLY A 177 -16.28 -7.26 0.20
N LEU A 178 -15.18 -8.00 0.38
CA LEU A 178 -15.17 -9.28 1.12
C LEU A 178 -15.48 -9.10 2.60
N GLY A 179 -14.95 -8.05 3.22
CA GLY A 179 -15.11 -7.78 4.65
C GLY A 179 -16.33 -6.91 4.99
N GLY A 180 -17.04 -6.38 3.99
CA GLY A 180 -18.15 -5.44 4.22
C GLY A 180 -17.71 -4.13 4.87
N TYR A 181 -16.42 -3.77 4.77
CA TYR A 181 -15.87 -2.58 5.38
C TYR A 181 -16.36 -1.31 4.71
N LYS A 182 -16.55 -0.27 5.52
CA LYS A 182 -16.86 1.09 5.07
C LYS A 182 -15.63 1.99 5.20
N PHE A 183 -15.62 3.10 4.49
CA PHE A 183 -14.52 4.08 4.59
C PHE A 183 -14.18 4.45 6.05
N LYS A 184 -15.21 4.63 6.89
CA LYS A 184 -15.05 4.96 8.32
C LYS A 184 -14.26 3.89 9.10
N ASP A 185 -14.36 2.62 8.70
CA ASP A 185 -13.68 1.53 9.40
C ASP A 185 -12.16 1.61 9.15
N TYR A 186 -11.76 1.97 7.92
CA TYR A 186 -10.35 2.25 7.58
C TYR A 186 -9.80 3.42 8.38
N VAL A 187 -10.53 4.54 8.43
CA VAL A 187 -10.13 5.71 9.23
C VAL A 187 -10.00 5.32 10.70
N LYS A 188 -10.98 4.63 11.26
CA LYS A 188 -11.01 4.25 12.69
C LYS A 188 -9.88 3.29 13.08
N SER A 189 -9.54 2.36 12.21
CA SER A 189 -8.47 1.38 12.46
C SER A 189 -7.11 1.88 12.00
N GLY A 190 -7.05 2.60 10.89
CA GLY A 190 -5.81 3.06 10.28
C GLY A 190 -5.17 4.24 11.00
N LEU A 191 -5.95 5.22 11.46
CA LEU A 191 -5.39 6.37 12.18
C LEU A 191 -4.63 5.98 13.46
N PRO A 192 -5.14 5.11 14.35
CA PRO A 192 -4.35 4.65 15.48
C PRO A 192 -3.04 3.95 15.09
N LEU A 193 -3.07 3.14 14.01
CA LEU A 193 -1.88 2.46 13.52
C LEU A 193 -0.84 3.45 12.95
N ILE A 194 -1.30 4.46 12.21
CA ILE A 194 -0.46 5.56 11.74
C ILE A 194 0.16 6.30 12.93
N LEU A 195 -0.63 6.59 13.95
CA LEU A 195 -0.15 7.29 15.15
C LEU A 195 0.93 6.47 15.88
N VAL A 196 0.73 5.17 16.02
CA VAL A 196 1.76 4.28 16.61
C VAL A 196 3.04 4.31 15.77
N SER A 197 2.94 4.16 14.45
CA SER A 197 4.10 4.23 13.54
C SER A 197 4.80 5.59 13.63
N PHE A 198 4.03 6.67 13.68
CA PHE A 198 4.53 8.03 13.86
C PHE A 198 5.33 8.18 15.16
N VAL A 199 4.74 7.80 16.31
CA VAL A 199 5.39 7.93 17.62
C VAL A 199 6.67 7.12 17.66
N ILE A 200 6.65 5.88 17.15
CA ILE A 200 7.83 5.02 17.08
C ILE A 200 8.92 5.69 16.23
N CYS A 201 8.59 6.21 15.06
CA CYS A 201 9.55 6.90 14.19
C CYS A 201 10.12 8.16 14.85
N MET A 202 9.28 8.98 15.49
CA MET A 202 9.73 10.21 16.16
C MET A 202 10.70 9.94 17.33
N ILE A 203 10.56 8.80 18.01
CA ILE A 203 11.44 8.42 19.12
C ILE A 203 12.70 7.70 18.62
N LEU A 204 12.54 6.69 17.77
CA LEU A 204 13.64 5.82 17.40
C LEU A 204 14.56 6.41 16.33
N LEU A 205 14.04 7.12 15.34
CA LEU A 205 14.88 7.58 14.23
C LEU A 205 15.92 8.61 14.64
N PRO A 206 15.63 9.61 15.49
CA PRO A 206 16.66 10.54 15.97
C PRO A 206 17.72 9.87 16.86
N VAL A 207 17.35 8.79 17.55
CA VAL A 207 18.28 8.02 18.41
C VAL A 207 19.19 7.12 17.60
N LEU A 208 18.62 6.41 16.60
CA LEU A 208 19.38 5.47 15.77
C LEU A 208 20.18 6.17 14.66
N PHE A 209 19.68 7.29 14.19
CA PHE A 209 20.27 8.10 13.13
C PHE A 209 20.28 9.58 13.57
N PRO A 210 21.27 9.98 14.40
CA PRO A 210 21.39 11.37 14.86
C PRO A 210 21.51 12.34 13.68
N PHE A 211 20.85 13.49 13.78
CA PHE A 211 20.88 14.52 12.73
C PHE A 211 22.25 15.18 12.58
N TYR A 212 23.02 15.21 13.66
CA TYR A 212 24.37 15.75 13.71
C TYR A 212 25.26 14.68 14.36
N PRO A 213 25.91 13.83 13.56
CA PRO A 213 26.77 12.75 14.05
C PRO A 213 28.13 13.25 14.59
#